data_393a75c8d99f30b45d1eef97c253b248
#
_entry.id   393a75c8d99f30b45d1eef97c253b248
#
_cell.length_a   1.000
_cell.length_b   1.000
_cell.length_c   1.000
_cell.angle_alpha   90.00
_cell.angle_beta   90.00
_cell.angle_gamma   90.00
#
_symmetry.space_group_name_H-M   'P 1'
#
loop_
_entity.id
_entity.type
_entity.pdbx_description
1 polymer ?
#
loop_
_entity_poly.entity_id
_entity_poly.type
_entity_poly.pdbx_seq_one_letter_code
_entity_poly.pdbx_strand_id
1 'polypeptide(L)'
;MTKSELIDRLSEDQSNSLSKKDAELIINIVFREMSNALKKGDKIEIRGLGSFKVITRRARDGRNPKTGKKVSVPEKKAVFFKPGKELKERADS
;
A
#
# COMPACT_ATOMS: atom_id res chain seq x y z
N MET A 1 8.09 6.84 -8.12
CA MET A 1 6.93 6.85 -9.06
C MET A 1 5.72 7.44 -8.37
N THR A 2 5.05 8.36 -9.02
CA THR A 2 3.81 8.97 -8.54
C THR A 2 2.61 8.30 -9.19
N LYS A 3 1.41 8.56 -8.66
CA LYS A 3 0.17 8.11 -9.25
C LYS A 3 0.01 8.64 -10.68
N SER A 4 0.36 9.92 -10.92
CA SER A 4 0.33 10.52 -12.26
C SER A 4 1.22 9.79 -13.25
N GLU A 5 2.43 9.46 -12.83
CA GLU A 5 3.36 8.69 -13.66
C GLU A 5 2.83 7.30 -13.98
N LEU A 6 2.20 6.64 -13.02
CA LEU A 6 1.61 5.34 -13.24
C LEU A 6 0.48 5.40 -14.26
N ILE A 7 -0.38 6.42 -14.17
CA ILE A 7 -1.46 6.66 -15.12
C ILE A 7 -0.89 6.88 -16.53
N ASP A 8 0.13 7.70 -16.65
CA ASP A 8 0.78 7.97 -17.94
C ASP A 8 1.35 6.69 -18.55
N ARG A 9 2.06 5.89 -17.76
CA ARG A 9 2.63 4.63 -18.21
C ARG A 9 1.56 3.63 -18.65
N LEU A 10 0.43 3.58 -17.93
CA LEU A 10 -0.66 2.69 -18.30
C LEU A 10 -1.28 3.11 -19.63
N SER A 11 -1.52 4.40 -19.85
CA SER A 11 -2.11 4.89 -21.09
C SER A 11 -1.15 4.79 -22.29
N GLU A 12 0.15 4.86 -22.06
CA GLU A 12 1.18 4.77 -23.08
C GLU A 12 1.56 3.33 -23.46
N ASP A 13 1.15 2.37 -22.64
CA ASP A 13 1.46 0.95 -22.89
C ASP A 13 0.75 0.47 -24.14
N GLN A 14 1.52 -0.05 -25.09
CA GLN A 14 1.04 -0.47 -26.40
C GLN A 14 0.19 -1.75 -26.36
N SER A 15 0.19 -2.46 -25.25
CA SER A 15 -0.65 -3.65 -25.08
C SER A 15 -2.11 -3.34 -24.85
N ASN A 16 -2.45 -2.07 -24.69
CA ASN A 16 -3.83 -1.63 -24.49
C ASN A 16 -4.13 -0.41 -25.37
N SER A 17 -5.42 -0.06 -25.48
CA SER A 17 -5.90 1.11 -26.23
C SER A 17 -6.58 2.13 -25.34
N LEU A 18 -6.16 2.20 -24.09
CA LEU A 18 -6.76 3.09 -23.08
C LEU A 18 -6.35 4.55 -23.33
N SER A 19 -7.33 5.45 -23.25
CA SER A 19 -7.05 6.88 -23.18
C SER A 19 -6.49 7.21 -21.79
N LYS A 20 -5.87 8.37 -21.66
CA LYS A 20 -5.38 8.85 -20.37
C LYS A 20 -6.52 8.93 -19.33
N LYS A 21 -7.69 9.39 -19.77
CA LYS A 21 -8.89 9.48 -18.92
C LYS A 21 -9.32 8.11 -18.41
N ASP A 22 -9.33 7.09 -19.28
CA ASP A 22 -9.70 5.74 -18.90
C ASP A 22 -8.66 5.12 -17.97
N ALA A 23 -7.37 5.35 -18.24
CA ALA A 23 -6.29 4.90 -17.38
C ALA A 23 -6.40 5.49 -15.97
N GLU A 24 -6.71 6.78 -15.87
CA GLU A 24 -6.94 7.45 -14.59
C GLU A 24 -8.10 6.82 -13.83
N LEU A 25 -9.21 6.58 -14.52
CA LEU A 25 -10.39 5.96 -13.92
C LEU A 25 -10.08 4.57 -13.37
N ILE A 26 -9.39 3.75 -14.14
CA ILE A 26 -9.00 2.39 -13.73
C ILE A 26 -8.11 2.43 -12.48
N ILE A 27 -7.09 3.27 -12.49
CA ILE A 27 -6.16 3.39 -11.35
C ILE A 27 -6.90 3.86 -10.10
N ASN A 28 -7.81 4.83 -10.24
CA ASN A 28 -8.60 5.33 -9.11
C ASN A 28 -9.52 4.23 -8.54
N ILE A 29 -10.14 3.43 -9.40
CA ILE A 29 -10.99 2.31 -8.96
C ILE A 29 -10.16 1.28 -8.20
N VAL A 30 -9.01 0.88 -8.73
CA VAL A 30 -8.14 -0.10 -8.09
C VAL A 30 -7.73 0.37 -6.69
N PHE A 31 -7.24 1.59 -6.57
CA PHE A 31 -6.81 2.11 -5.29
C PHE A 31 -7.95 2.29 -4.30
N ARG A 32 -9.12 2.70 -4.77
CA ARG A 32 -10.32 2.80 -3.93
C ARG A 32 -10.73 1.45 -3.37
N GLU A 33 -10.76 0.41 -4.21
CA GLU A 33 -11.12 -0.94 -3.79
C GLU A 33 -10.12 -1.50 -2.79
N MET A 34 -8.82 -1.26 -3.01
CA MET A 34 -7.79 -1.67 -2.07
C MET A 34 -7.95 -0.96 -0.73
N SER A 35 -8.18 0.34 -0.75
CA SER A 35 -8.39 1.13 0.47
C SER A 35 -9.61 0.65 1.25
N ASN A 36 -10.70 0.36 0.56
CA ASN A 36 -11.93 -0.14 1.19
C ASN A 36 -11.72 -1.52 1.82
N ALA A 37 -11.01 -2.41 1.14
CA ALA A 37 -10.69 -3.74 1.67
C ALA A 37 -9.85 -3.63 2.95
N LEU A 38 -8.83 -2.80 2.94
CA LEU A 38 -7.97 -2.59 4.11
C LEU A 38 -8.71 -1.96 5.29
N LYS A 39 -9.65 -1.05 5.02
CA LYS A 39 -10.51 -0.47 6.07
C LYS A 39 -11.36 -1.52 6.76
N LYS A 40 -11.79 -2.54 6.05
CA LYS A 40 -12.55 -3.66 6.60
C LYS A 40 -11.67 -4.67 7.34
N GLY A 41 -10.35 -4.53 7.25
CA GLY A 41 -9.40 -5.46 7.81
C GLY A 41 -9.11 -6.66 6.92
N ASP A 42 -9.52 -6.62 5.66
CA ASP A 42 -9.26 -7.70 4.71
C ASP A 42 -7.80 -7.68 4.27
N LYS A 43 -7.28 -8.87 4.03
CA LYS A 43 -5.96 -9.05 3.44
C LYS A 43 -6.09 -8.97 1.91
N ILE A 44 -5.15 -8.29 1.29
CA ILE A 44 -5.08 -8.21 -0.18
C ILE A 44 -3.88 -9.04 -0.63
N GLU A 45 -4.11 -10.04 -1.47
CA GLU A 45 -3.05 -10.83 -2.08
C GLU A 45 -3.03 -10.58 -3.58
N ILE A 46 -1.89 -10.12 -4.08
CA ILE A 46 -1.68 -9.89 -5.51
C ILE A 46 -0.54 -10.79 -5.95
N ARG A 47 -0.90 -11.80 -6.74
CA ARG A 47 0.06 -12.76 -7.26
C ARG A 47 1.11 -12.05 -8.11
N GLY A 48 2.38 -12.32 -7.84
CA GLY A 48 3.48 -11.69 -8.53
C GLY A 48 3.96 -10.39 -7.89
N LEU A 49 3.17 -9.79 -7.00
CA LEU A 49 3.53 -8.55 -6.31
C LEU A 49 3.79 -8.77 -4.82
N GLY A 50 2.81 -9.27 -4.12
CA GLY A 50 2.89 -9.48 -2.67
C GLY A 50 1.55 -9.35 -1.99
N SER A 51 1.57 -9.11 -0.71
CA SER A 51 0.33 -8.98 0.08
C SER A 51 0.34 -7.75 0.97
N PHE A 52 -0.84 -7.19 1.13
CA PHE A 52 -1.11 -6.07 2.04
C PHE A 52 -2.02 -6.57 3.15
N LYS A 53 -1.71 -6.21 4.38
CA LYS A 53 -2.57 -6.52 5.52
C LYS A 53 -2.54 -5.37 6.52
N VAL A 54 -3.59 -5.30 7.33
CA VAL A 54 -3.64 -4.36 8.43
C VAL A 54 -3.13 -5.08 9.67
N ILE A 55 -2.17 -4.48 10.35
CA ILE A 55 -1.68 -4.96 11.63
C ILE A 55 -2.09 -3.96 12.71
N THR A 56 -2.45 -4.49 13.87
CA THR A 56 -2.80 -3.67 15.02
C THR A 56 -1.60 -3.68 15.96
N ARG A 57 -1.09 -2.50 16.26
CA ARG A 57 -0.05 -2.34 17.28
C ARG A 57 -0.74 -2.00 18.60
N ARG A 58 -0.47 -2.81 19.61
CA ARG A 58 -1.07 -2.61 20.94
C ARG A 58 -0.66 -1.27 21.54
N ALA A 59 -1.57 -0.70 22.33
CA ALA A 59 -1.22 0.41 23.20
C ALA A 59 -0.06 0.00 24.12
N ARG A 60 0.89 0.89 24.27
CA ARG A 60 2.07 0.64 25.10
C ARG A 60 2.52 1.92 25.77
N ASP A 61 3.31 1.77 26.85
CA ASP A 61 3.99 2.89 27.45
C ASP A 61 5.31 3.12 26.74
N GLY A 62 5.53 4.34 26.29
CA GLY A 62 6.78 4.76 25.70
C GLY A 62 7.44 5.84 26.56
N ARG A 63 8.62 6.25 26.17
CA ARG A 63 9.31 7.38 26.80
C ARG A 63 9.58 8.47 25.78
N ASN A 64 9.34 9.71 26.20
CA ASN A 64 9.75 10.84 25.40
C ASN A 64 11.28 10.95 25.43
N PRO A 65 11.96 10.85 24.28
CA PRO A 65 13.43 10.88 24.25
C PRO A 65 14.03 12.21 24.71
N LYS A 66 13.27 13.30 24.70
CA LYS A 66 13.73 14.61 25.15
C LYS A 66 13.60 14.82 26.66
N THR A 67 12.54 14.31 27.27
CA THR A 67 12.23 14.57 28.68
C THR A 67 12.37 13.33 29.58
N GLY A 68 12.46 12.15 28.98
CA GLY A 68 12.48 10.88 29.71
C GLY A 68 11.13 10.51 30.37
N LYS A 69 10.12 11.33 30.20
CA LYS A 69 8.78 11.07 30.76
C LYS A 69 8.10 9.92 30.06
N LYS A 70 7.37 9.12 30.82
CA LYS A 70 6.49 8.09 30.25
C LYS A 70 5.37 8.77 29.49
N VAL A 71 5.13 8.32 28.26
CA VAL A 71 4.00 8.74 27.44
C VAL A 71 3.20 7.51 27.07
N SER A 72 1.88 7.64 27.09
CA SER A 72 0.98 6.58 26.64
C SER A 72 0.95 6.60 25.12
N VAL A 73 1.31 5.47 24.49
CA VAL A 73 1.19 5.29 23.05
C VAL A 73 -0.09 4.51 22.80
N PRO A 74 -1.11 5.13 22.14
CA PRO A 74 -2.36 4.46 21.90
C PRO A 74 -2.23 3.33 20.88
N GLU A 75 -3.21 2.42 20.90
CA GLU A 75 -3.34 1.39 19.89
C GLU A 75 -3.46 2.02 18.51
N LYS A 76 -2.70 1.51 17.55
CA LYS A 76 -2.71 2.00 16.16
C LYS A 76 -2.85 0.85 15.19
N LYS A 77 -3.57 1.10 14.11
CA LYS A 77 -3.63 0.22 12.95
C LYS A 77 -2.65 0.72 11.90
N ALA A 78 -1.91 -0.19 11.30
CA ALA A 78 -0.95 0.14 10.25
C ALA A 78 -1.10 -0.84 9.10
N VAL A 79 -0.87 -0.35 7.88
CA VAL A 79 -0.83 -1.19 6.69
C VAL A 79 0.59 -1.72 6.55
N PHE A 80 0.69 -3.03 6.42
CA PHE A 80 1.95 -3.73 6.22
C PHE A 80 1.96 -4.39 4.85
N PHE A 81 3.01 -4.14 4.07
CA PHE A 81 3.22 -4.79 2.77
C PHE A 81 4.33 -5.80 2.89
N LYS A 82 4.04 -7.04 2.48
CA LYS A 82 5.03 -8.11 2.37
C LYS A 82 5.24 -8.42 0.90
N PRO A 83 6.43 -8.18 0.34
CA PRO A 83 6.69 -8.51 -1.05
C PRO A 83 6.62 -10.01 -1.28
N GLY A 84 6.08 -10.39 -2.43
CA GLY A 84 6.06 -11.78 -2.85
C GLY A 84 7.44 -12.21 -3.33
N LYS A 85 7.60 -13.51 -3.53
CA LYS A 85 8.88 -14.10 -3.93
C LYS A 85 9.43 -13.49 -5.22
N GLU A 86 8.59 -13.35 -6.24
CA GLU A 86 9.02 -12.80 -7.53
C GLU A 86 9.50 -11.35 -7.43
N LEU A 87 8.76 -10.51 -6.71
CA LEU A 87 9.14 -9.11 -6.52
C LEU A 87 10.44 -9.00 -5.73
N LYS A 88 10.57 -9.79 -4.68
CA LYS A 88 11.77 -9.80 -3.85
C LYS A 88 13.00 -10.21 -4.66
N GLU A 89 12.89 -11.24 -5.48
CA GLU A 89 13.98 -11.70 -6.35
C GLU A 89 14.36 -10.63 -7.38
N ARG A 90 13.39 -9.95 -7.97
CA ARG A 90 13.65 -8.87 -8.93
C ARG A 90 14.35 -7.68 -8.31
N ALA A 91 13.99 -7.33 -7.08
CA ALA A 91 14.59 -6.20 -6.38
C ALA A 91 16.05 -6.50 -5.99
N ASP A 92 16.38 -7.76 -5.75
CA ASP A 92 17.72 -8.20 -5.37
C ASP A 92 18.65 -8.44 -6.56
N SER A 93 18.13 -8.47 -7.78
CA SER A 93 18.90 -8.75 -9.00
C SER A 93 19.61 -7.53 -9.57
#